data_f217fce3fb5439ff2c44f7cf39203e61
#
_entry.id   f217fce3fb5439ff2c44f7cf39203e61
#
_cell.length_a   1.000
_cell.length_b   1.000
_cell.length_c   1.000
_cell.angle_alpha   90.00
_cell.angle_beta   90.00
_cell.angle_gamma   90.00
#
_symmetry.space_group_name_H-M   'P 1'
#
loop_
_entity.id
_entity.type
_entity.pdbx_description
1 polymer ?
#
loop_
_entity_poly.entity_id
_entity_poly.type
_entity_poly.pdbx_seq_one_letter_code
_entity_poly.pdbx_strand_id
1 'polypeptide(L)'
;MAESEEEVHVLVQRVVKDITNAFKRNPNIDEIGVIPCPEARYNRSPIVLVENKLGVESWCIKFLLPYVHNKLLLYRQRKHWLDRGALVDITCTLLLLNPDFTTAWNVRKELLQCGVLYPEKDLYLGKLALTKFPKSPETWIHRRWVLQQILHQFSAVGHSRKQPQGEAAQADSERSQQVSDHLSRTLQQEIKVCSDAACHYSSNYNAWSHRIWVLQHMAKGNVKVFHDELSSMRLWVSMHVSDHSGFHYRQFLLKELITELYQTPPSTTTTCSSQHQSTTVPSISLHHQSHNQANRELSEAEAAGEEERQLSFTTIFQLFHQEMELCSDLIQAFPGHETLWSHR
;
A
#
# COMPACT_ATOMS: atom_id res chain seq x y z
N MET A 1 -28.44 34.38 21.92
CA MET A 1 -28.92 33.47 23.00
C MET A 1 -27.88 32.39 23.11
N ALA A 2 -27.38 32.15 24.33
CA ALA A 2 -26.49 31.00 24.56
C ALA A 2 -27.35 29.72 24.40
N GLU A 3 -26.89 28.83 23.51
CA GLU A 3 -27.51 27.51 23.32
C GLU A 3 -27.45 26.73 24.64
N SER A 4 -28.49 26.01 24.98
CA SER A 4 -28.42 25.13 26.14
C SER A 4 -27.45 23.98 25.83
N GLU A 5 -26.65 23.56 26.79
CA GLU A 5 -25.71 22.43 26.62
C GLU A 5 -26.43 21.16 26.13
N GLU A 6 -27.70 21.01 26.48
CA GLU A 6 -28.55 19.90 26.09
C GLU A 6 -28.90 19.92 24.57
N GLU A 7 -29.23 21.10 24.03
CA GLU A 7 -29.50 21.28 22.58
C GLU A 7 -28.27 20.96 21.72
N VAL A 8 -27.09 21.44 22.15
CA VAL A 8 -25.82 21.12 21.53
C VAL A 8 -25.55 19.61 21.58
N HIS A 9 -25.81 18.95 22.71
CA HIS A 9 -25.60 17.51 22.85
C HIS A 9 -26.48 16.70 21.89
N VAL A 10 -27.76 17.03 21.80
CA VAL A 10 -28.71 16.40 20.87
C VAL A 10 -28.27 16.61 19.40
N LEU A 11 -27.86 17.83 19.08
CA LEU A 11 -27.36 18.17 17.74
C LEU A 11 -26.17 17.28 17.35
N VAL A 12 -25.12 17.22 18.18
CA VAL A 12 -23.89 16.49 17.84
C VAL A 12 -24.10 14.99 17.74
N GLN A 13 -24.99 14.42 18.58
CA GLN A 13 -25.39 13.02 18.46
C GLN A 13 -26.09 12.74 17.12
N ARG A 14 -26.97 13.64 16.70
CA ARG A 14 -27.62 13.54 15.39
C ARG A 14 -26.62 13.60 14.26
N VAL A 15 -25.65 14.53 14.31
CA VAL A 15 -24.63 14.68 13.27
C VAL A 15 -23.76 13.42 13.13
N VAL A 16 -23.34 12.79 14.23
CA VAL A 16 -22.62 11.51 14.19
C VAL A 16 -23.44 10.43 13.47
N LYS A 17 -24.74 10.34 13.80
CA LYS A 17 -25.66 9.40 13.12
C LYS A 17 -25.84 9.74 11.64
N ASP A 18 -25.92 11.02 11.29
CA ASP A 18 -26.08 11.46 9.91
C ASP A 18 -24.87 11.09 9.05
N ILE A 19 -23.64 11.23 9.59
CA ILE A 19 -22.41 10.76 8.95
C ILE A 19 -22.47 9.24 8.74
N THR A 20 -22.81 8.48 9.77
CA THR A 20 -22.93 7.01 9.67
C THR A 20 -24.00 6.61 8.64
N ASN A 21 -25.12 7.30 8.60
CA ASN A 21 -26.20 7.06 7.65
C ASN A 21 -25.78 7.42 6.22
N ALA A 22 -24.97 8.46 6.02
CA ALA A 22 -24.42 8.79 4.71
C ALA A 22 -23.59 7.63 4.14
N PHE A 23 -22.72 7.01 4.93
CA PHE A 23 -21.95 5.81 4.53
C PHE A 23 -22.83 4.58 4.26
N LYS A 24 -23.94 4.43 5.00
CA LYS A 24 -24.91 3.34 4.73
C LYS A 24 -25.67 3.55 3.43
N ARG A 25 -26.03 4.80 3.10
CA ARG A 25 -26.77 5.16 1.87
C ARG A 25 -25.88 5.10 0.63
N ASN A 26 -24.63 5.54 0.77
CA ASN A 26 -23.66 5.50 -0.31
C ASN A 26 -22.34 4.90 0.16
N PRO A 27 -22.07 3.62 -0.10
CA PRO A 27 -20.81 2.96 0.23
C PRO A 27 -19.65 3.39 -0.68
N ASN A 28 -19.91 4.18 -1.73
CA ASN A 28 -18.94 4.62 -2.72
C ASN A 28 -18.48 6.07 -2.50
N ILE A 29 -18.67 6.63 -1.31
CA ILE A 29 -18.13 7.97 -0.99
C ILE A 29 -16.62 7.96 -1.24
N ASP A 30 -16.14 8.89 -2.06
CA ASP A 30 -14.73 8.94 -2.50
C ASP A 30 -13.99 10.21 -2.06
N GLU A 31 -14.72 11.22 -1.56
CA GLU A 31 -14.14 12.46 -1.08
C GLU A 31 -14.88 13.00 0.14
N ILE A 32 -14.14 13.66 1.03
CA ILE A 32 -14.71 14.41 2.15
C ILE A 32 -14.26 15.88 2.10
N GLY A 33 -15.20 16.79 2.39
CA GLY A 33 -14.95 18.22 2.42
C GLY A 33 -15.63 18.94 3.58
N VAL A 34 -15.15 20.14 3.88
CA VAL A 34 -15.82 21.09 4.77
C VAL A 34 -16.47 22.18 3.91
N ILE A 35 -17.77 22.34 4.07
CA ILE A 35 -18.54 23.36 3.36
C ILE A 35 -18.51 24.63 4.18
N PRO A 36 -17.96 25.75 3.65
CA PRO A 36 -17.99 27.02 4.31
C PRO A 36 -19.45 27.47 4.53
N CYS A 37 -19.91 27.47 5.78
CA CYS A 37 -21.23 27.92 6.16
C CYS A 37 -21.11 28.53 7.56
N PRO A 38 -21.00 29.87 7.68
CA PRO A 38 -20.80 30.55 8.95
C PRO A 38 -22.06 30.56 9.82
N GLU A 39 -23.24 30.50 9.18
CA GLU A 39 -24.51 30.56 9.88
C GLU A 39 -24.98 29.18 10.32
N ALA A 40 -25.26 29.04 11.59
CA ALA A 40 -25.82 27.82 12.16
C ALA A 40 -27.28 27.60 11.73
N ARG A 41 -27.57 26.36 11.26
CA ARG A 41 -28.90 25.96 10.78
C ARG A 41 -29.33 24.71 11.53
N TYR A 42 -29.78 24.89 12.77
CA TYR A 42 -30.07 23.78 13.70
C TYR A 42 -31.27 22.90 13.29
N ASN A 43 -32.16 23.42 12.44
CA ASN A 43 -33.36 22.71 11.99
C ASN A 43 -33.09 21.67 10.90
N ARG A 44 -31.91 21.62 10.31
CA ARG A 44 -31.51 20.65 9.29
C ARG A 44 -30.19 19.95 9.62
N SER A 45 -29.92 18.83 8.94
CA SER A 45 -28.64 18.17 9.03
C SER A 45 -27.54 19.01 8.38
N PRO A 46 -26.38 19.21 9.05
CA PRO A 46 -25.23 19.88 8.48
C PRO A 46 -24.40 18.96 7.57
N ILE A 47 -24.88 17.74 7.32
CA ILE A 47 -24.24 16.75 6.45
C ILE A 47 -24.88 16.79 5.08
N VAL A 48 -24.06 16.99 4.06
CA VAL A 48 -24.46 17.09 2.66
C VAL A 48 -23.80 15.96 1.90
N LEU A 49 -24.59 15.14 1.21
CA LEU A 49 -24.09 14.08 0.33
C LEU A 49 -24.56 14.40 -1.09
N VAL A 50 -23.60 14.68 -1.98
CA VAL A 50 -23.84 14.93 -3.41
C VAL A 50 -23.01 13.94 -4.19
N GLU A 51 -23.66 13.09 -4.97
CA GLU A 51 -23.00 11.98 -5.64
C GLU A 51 -22.19 11.14 -4.64
N ASN A 52 -20.85 11.09 -4.81
CA ASN A 52 -19.93 10.37 -3.94
C ASN A 52 -19.15 11.31 -2.98
N LYS A 53 -19.57 12.56 -2.83
CA LYS A 53 -18.86 13.55 -2.02
C LYS A 53 -19.61 13.86 -0.75
N LEU A 54 -18.93 13.69 0.40
CA LEU A 54 -19.45 13.96 1.73
C LEU A 54 -18.98 15.32 2.22
N GLY A 55 -19.90 16.27 2.38
CA GLY A 55 -19.65 17.58 2.93
C GLY A 55 -20.13 17.71 4.37
N VAL A 56 -19.34 18.40 5.19
CA VAL A 56 -19.70 18.79 6.58
C VAL A 56 -19.72 20.31 6.65
N GLU A 57 -20.85 20.91 7.02
CA GLU A 57 -20.95 22.38 7.19
C GLU A 57 -20.06 22.85 8.35
N SER A 58 -19.26 23.90 8.09
CA SER A 58 -18.20 24.35 9.01
C SER A 58 -18.71 24.79 10.40
N TRP A 59 -19.93 25.34 10.48
CA TRP A 59 -20.49 25.81 11.72
C TRP A 59 -20.66 24.72 12.79
N CYS A 60 -20.94 23.46 12.38
CA CYS A 60 -21.15 22.37 13.34
C CYS A 60 -19.84 21.78 13.89
N ILE A 61 -18.70 21.98 13.20
CA ILE A 61 -17.42 21.34 13.56
C ILE A 61 -16.95 21.78 14.94
N LYS A 62 -17.14 23.05 15.30
CA LYS A 62 -16.77 23.59 16.61
C LYS A 62 -17.47 22.91 17.79
N PHE A 63 -18.66 22.32 17.57
CA PHE A 63 -19.40 21.54 18.56
C PHE A 63 -19.10 20.05 18.43
N LEU A 64 -19.04 19.54 17.21
CA LEU A 64 -18.88 18.12 16.91
C LEU A 64 -17.51 17.59 17.33
N LEU A 65 -16.43 18.31 17.00
CA LEU A 65 -15.07 17.84 17.26
C LEU A 65 -14.79 17.69 18.78
N PRO A 66 -15.07 18.68 19.65
CA PRO A 66 -14.92 18.51 21.09
C PRO A 66 -15.78 17.38 21.66
N TYR A 67 -17.00 17.20 21.16
CA TYR A 67 -17.88 16.14 21.60
C TYR A 67 -17.30 14.76 21.34
N VAL A 68 -16.93 14.44 20.10
CA VAL A 68 -16.40 13.11 19.74
C VAL A 68 -15.06 12.86 20.43
N HIS A 69 -14.23 13.88 20.59
CA HIS A 69 -12.97 13.84 21.30
C HIS A 69 -13.17 13.48 22.78
N ASN A 70 -14.04 14.21 23.48
CA ASN A 70 -14.32 13.98 24.91
C ASN A 70 -14.95 12.60 25.13
N LYS A 71 -15.88 12.17 24.25
CA LYS A 71 -16.47 10.81 24.33
C LYS A 71 -15.40 9.72 24.22
N LEU A 72 -14.46 9.88 23.30
CA LEU A 72 -13.37 8.91 23.13
C LEU A 72 -12.41 8.89 24.32
N LEU A 73 -12.05 10.06 24.89
CA LEU A 73 -11.21 10.13 26.08
C LEU A 73 -11.88 9.52 27.30
N LEU A 74 -13.18 9.78 27.51
CA LEU A 74 -13.96 9.16 28.59
C LEU A 74 -14.02 7.62 28.45
N TYR A 75 -14.16 7.11 27.22
CA TYR A 75 -14.06 5.67 26.97
C TYR A 75 -12.69 5.11 27.37
N ARG A 76 -11.59 5.78 27.02
CA ARG A 76 -10.22 5.35 27.40
C ARG A 76 -10.03 5.33 28.92
N GLN A 77 -10.66 6.25 29.65
CA GLN A 77 -10.58 6.30 31.11
C GLN A 77 -11.43 5.22 31.80
N ARG A 78 -12.62 4.93 31.26
CA ARG A 78 -13.66 4.11 31.94
C ARG A 78 -13.98 2.78 31.26
N LYS A 79 -13.22 2.35 30.32
CA LYS A 79 -13.18 1.11 29.49
C LYS A 79 -14.46 0.34 29.14
N HIS A 80 -15.66 0.59 29.61
CA HIS A 80 -16.86 -0.21 29.32
C HIS A 80 -18.14 0.59 29.10
N TRP A 81 -18.00 1.88 28.87
CA TRP A 81 -19.15 2.80 28.87
C TRP A 81 -19.82 2.96 27.49
N LEU A 82 -19.09 2.72 26.41
CA LEU A 82 -19.62 2.79 25.05
C LEU A 82 -19.67 1.39 24.44
N ASP A 83 -20.75 1.11 23.70
CA ASP A 83 -20.79 -0.07 22.87
C ASP A 83 -19.81 0.04 21.70
N ARG A 84 -19.50 -1.09 21.10
CA ARG A 84 -18.50 -1.17 20.01
C ARG A 84 -18.96 -0.44 18.75
N GLY A 85 -20.27 -0.42 18.46
CA GLY A 85 -20.85 0.30 17.33
C GLY A 85 -20.69 1.81 17.50
N ALA A 86 -21.02 2.34 18.68
CA ALA A 86 -20.82 3.75 18.99
C ALA A 86 -19.35 4.17 18.91
N LEU A 87 -18.41 3.30 19.29
CA LEU A 87 -16.98 3.55 19.12
C LEU A 87 -16.56 3.63 17.65
N VAL A 88 -17.09 2.77 16.79
CA VAL A 88 -16.86 2.82 15.34
C VAL A 88 -17.32 4.17 14.80
N ASP A 89 -18.54 4.62 15.15
CA ASP A 89 -19.12 5.87 14.66
C ASP A 89 -18.36 7.10 15.15
N ILE A 90 -18.00 7.15 16.43
CA ILE A 90 -17.25 8.25 17.05
C ILE A 90 -15.85 8.34 16.46
N THR A 91 -15.12 7.22 16.37
CA THR A 91 -13.77 7.23 15.80
C THR A 91 -13.78 7.55 14.32
N CYS A 92 -14.77 7.09 13.55
CA CYS A 92 -14.95 7.46 12.17
C CYS A 92 -15.15 8.98 12.03
N THR A 93 -16.11 9.55 12.73
CA THR A 93 -16.40 10.99 12.71
C THR A 93 -15.18 11.83 13.10
N LEU A 94 -14.48 11.42 14.17
CA LEU A 94 -13.30 12.14 14.65
C LEU A 94 -12.18 12.13 13.60
N LEU A 95 -11.88 10.98 13.00
CA LEU A 95 -10.77 10.82 12.05
C LEU A 95 -11.04 11.45 10.68
N LEU A 96 -12.28 11.60 10.28
CA LEU A 96 -12.64 12.39 9.09
C LEU A 96 -12.41 13.89 9.28
N LEU A 97 -12.45 14.38 10.54
CA LEU A 97 -12.28 15.80 10.86
C LEU A 97 -10.87 16.13 11.39
N ASN A 98 -10.25 15.19 12.06
CA ASN A 98 -8.89 15.29 12.62
C ASN A 98 -8.18 13.93 12.57
N PRO A 99 -7.57 13.56 11.44
CA PRO A 99 -6.94 12.26 11.26
C PRO A 99 -5.61 12.10 12.00
N ASP A 100 -5.05 13.17 12.58
CA ASP A 100 -3.80 13.09 13.35
C ASP A 100 -4.05 12.80 14.85
N PHE A 101 -5.26 12.40 15.21
CA PHE A 101 -5.59 12.01 16.58
C PHE A 101 -5.28 10.51 16.81
N THR A 102 -4.05 10.22 17.20
CA THR A 102 -3.49 8.86 17.39
C THR A 102 -4.34 7.95 18.26
N THR A 103 -4.98 8.49 19.32
CA THR A 103 -5.85 7.71 20.23
C THR A 103 -7.02 7.06 19.48
N ALA A 104 -7.61 7.75 18.51
CA ALA A 104 -8.72 7.20 17.72
C ALA A 104 -8.25 6.03 16.84
N TRP A 105 -7.09 6.14 16.19
CA TRP A 105 -6.50 5.04 15.45
C TRP A 105 -6.17 3.84 16.35
N ASN A 106 -5.65 4.07 17.56
CA ASN A 106 -5.37 3.00 18.50
C ASN A 106 -6.62 2.24 18.93
N VAL A 107 -7.74 2.96 19.19
CA VAL A 107 -9.03 2.31 19.45
C VAL A 107 -9.50 1.50 18.24
N ARG A 108 -9.32 1.99 17.02
CA ARG A 108 -9.66 1.23 15.80
C ARG A 108 -8.80 -0.02 15.63
N LYS A 109 -7.51 0.02 15.99
CA LYS A 109 -6.66 -1.18 16.04
C LYS A 109 -7.21 -2.22 17.01
N GLU A 110 -7.65 -1.80 18.21
CA GLU A 110 -8.30 -2.70 19.18
C GLU A 110 -9.59 -3.32 18.59
N LEU A 111 -10.42 -2.53 17.90
CA LEU A 111 -11.65 -3.02 17.25
C LEU A 111 -11.37 -4.00 16.09
N LEU A 112 -10.30 -3.79 15.33
CA LEU A 112 -9.84 -4.72 14.30
C LEU A 112 -9.36 -6.03 14.91
N GLN A 113 -8.53 -5.98 15.95
CA GLN A 113 -8.01 -7.16 16.65
C GLN A 113 -9.12 -7.99 17.31
N CYS A 114 -10.20 -7.33 17.75
CA CYS A 114 -11.39 -8.00 18.30
C CYS A 114 -12.39 -8.49 17.22
N GLY A 115 -12.10 -8.32 15.94
CA GLY A 115 -12.97 -8.73 14.83
C GLY A 115 -14.26 -7.91 14.67
N VAL A 116 -14.33 -6.72 15.26
CA VAL A 116 -15.48 -5.80 15.12
C VAL A 116 -15.39 -4.98 13.83
N LEU A 117 -14.18 -4.67 13.42
CA LEU A 117 -13.87 -4.00 12.15
C LEU A 117 -13.12 -4.93 11.22
N TYR A 118 -13.28 -4.70 9.92
CA TYR A 118 -12.53 -5.38 8.87
C TYR A 118 -11.45 -4.45 8.31
N PRO A 119 -10.27 -4.98 7.94
CA PRO A 119 -9.16 -4.20 7.41
C PRO A 119 -9.54 -3.26 6.26
N GLU A 120 -10.39 -3.72 5.34
CA GLU A 120 -10.83 -2.95 4.17
C GLU A 120 -11.60 -1.69 4.55
N LYS A 121 -12.39 -1.76 5.65
CA LYS A 121 -13.13 -0.59 6.17
C LYS A 121 -12.20 0.48 6.70
N ASP A 122 -11.11 0.09 7.34
CA ASP A 122 -10.11 1.02 7.86
C ASP A 122 -9.22 1.59 6.76
N LEU A 123 -8.84 0.79 5.76
CA LEU A 123 -8.18 1.29 4.56
C LEU A 123 -9.07 2.29 3.82
N TYR A 124 -10.36 2.02 3.73
CA TYR A 124 -11.32 2.95 3.12
C TYR A 124 -11.44 4.27 3.91
N LEU A 125 -11.58 4.20 5.24
CA LEU A 125 -11.62 5.41 6.09
C LEU A 125 -10.35 6.25 5.95
N GLY A 126 -9.18 5.59 5.98
CA GLY A 126 -7.89 6.27 5.80
C GLY A 126 -7.76 6.90 4.41
N LYS A 127 -8.25 6.24 3.35
CA LYS A 127 -8.31 6.83 2.00
C LYS A 127 -9.14 8.12 2.01
N LEU A 128 -10.33 8.11 2.62
CA LEU A 128 -11.19 9.29 2.71
C LEU A 128 -10.54 10.43 3.50
N ALA A 129 -9.91 10.13 4.64
CA ALA A 129 -9.20 11.14 5.42
C ALA A 129 -8.09 11.82 4.59
N LEU A 130 -7.38 11.05 3.74
CA LEU A 130 -6.31 11.55 2.88
C LEU A 130 -6.80 12.44 1.73
N THR A 131 -8.06 12.38 1.33
CA THR A 131 -8.60 13.31 0.31
C THR A 131 -8.58 14.76 0.80
N LYS A 132 -8.73 14.98 2.10
CA LYS A 132 -8.67 16.29 2.72
C LYS A 132 -7.33 16.58 3.41
N PHE A 133 -6.70 15.57 3.99
CA PHE A 133 -5.47 15.69 4.77
C PHE A 133 -4.36 14.79 4.19
N PRO A 134 -3.89 15.05 2.96
CA PRO A 134 -2.99 14.14 2.24
C PRO A 134 -1.64 13.92 2.92
N LYS A 135 -1.25 14.79 3.86
CA LYS A 135 -0.01 14.71 4.63
C LYS A 135 -0.16 14.08 6.02
N SER A 136 -1.37 13.69 6.45
CA SER A 136 -1.59 13.15 7.81
C SER A 136 -0.65 11.96 8.11
N PRO A 137 0.37 12.11 8.97
CA PRO A 137 1.32 11.05 9.27
C PRO A 137 0.63 9.87 9.98
N GLU A 138 -0.30 10.16 10.88
CA GLU A 138 -1.01 9.12 11.65
C GLU A 138 -1.87 8.23 10.74
N THR A 139 -2.49 8.82 9.71
CA THR A 139 -3.24 8.04 8.72
C THR A 139 -2.33 7.10 7.94
N TRP A 140 -1.17 7.55 7.48
CA TRP A 140 -0.20 6.72 6.76
C TRP A 140 0.38 5.61 7.65
N ILE A 141 0.68 5.91 8.93
CA ILE A 141 1.14 4.92 9.91
C ILE A 141 0.08 3.86 10.14
N HIS A 142 -1.20 4.27 10.32
CA HIS A 142 -2.30 3.33 10.52
C HIS A 142 -2.51 2.43 9.30
N ARG A 143 -2.46 2.98 8.07
CA ARG A 143 -2.56 2.19 6.83
C ARG A 143 -1.49 1.10 6.77
N ARG A 144 -0.22 1.45 7.07
CA ARG A 144 0.88 0.46 7.13
C ARG A 144 0.57 -0.65 8.13
N TRP A 145 0.09 -0.28 9.30
CA TRP A 145 -0.26 -1.27 10.33
C TRP A 145 -1.38 -2.22 9.85
N VAL A 146 -2.43 -1.70 9.21
CA VAL A 146 -3.53 -2.52 8.66
C VAL A 146 -3.02 -3.46 7.57
N LEU A 147 -2.19 -2.98 6.65
CA LEU A 147 -1.58 -3.80 5.60
C LEU A 147 -0.69 -4.91 6.17
N GLN A 148 0.07 -4.61 7.23
CA GLN A 148 0.84 -5.64 7.95
C GLN A 148 -0.06 -6.73 8.54
N GLN A 149 -1.23 -6.38 9.12
CA GLN A 149 -2.18 -7.39 9.60
C GLN A 149 -2.69 -8.27 8.45
N ILE A 150 -3.00 -7.70 7.30
CA ILE A 150 -3.41 -8.44 6.09
C ILE A 150 -2.29 -9.40 5.66
N LEU A 151 -1.05 -8.93 5.54
CA LEU A 151 0.10 -9.76 5.16
C LEU A 151 0.36 -10.89 6.16
N HIS A 152 0.26 -10.63 7.47
CA HIS A 152 0.41 -11.65 8.51
C HIS A 152 -0.68 -12.73 8.43
N GLN A 153 -1.94 -12.35 8.20
CA GLN A 153 -3.02 -13.31 8.04
C GLN A 153 -2.77 -14.28 6.87
N PHE A 154 -2.28 -13.76 5.75
CA PHE A 154 -1.97 -14.60 4.59
C PHE A 154 -0.73 -15.48 4.80
N SER A 155 0.29 -15.00 5.47
CA SER A 155 1.46 -15.80 5.81
C SER A 155 1.12 -16.95 6.76
N ALA A 156 0.26 -16.74 7.74
CA ALA A 156 -0.19 -17.77 8.68
C ALA A 156 -0.95 -18.90 7.97
N VAL A 157 -1.75 -18.59 6.97
CA VAL A 157 -2.48 -19.58 6.13
C VAL A 157 -1.50 -20.45 5.34
N GLY A 158 -0.37 -19.91 4.88
CA GLY A 158 0.66 -20.63 4.13
C GLY A 158 1.47 -21.65 4.95
N HIS A 159 1.64 -21.44 6.26
CA HIS A 159 2.48 -22.28 7.13
C HIS A 159 1.74 -23.44 7.81
N SER A 160 0.41 -23.48 7.76
CA SER A 160 -0.39 -24.52 8.41
C SER A 160 -0.47 -25.86 7.62
N ARG A 161 0.43 -26.07 6.63
CA ARG A 161 0.37 -27.20 5.69
C ARG A 161 1.15 -28.42 6.19
N LYS A 162 0.43 -29.46 6.63
CA LYS A 162 0.84 -30.88 6.48
C LYS A 162 0.29 -31.35 5.12
N GLN A 163 1.15 -32.01 4.31
CA GLN A 163 0.87 -32.40 2.93
C GLN A 163 -0.52 -33.03 2.77
N PRO A 164 -1.41 -32.50 1.94
CA PRO A 164 -2.64 -33.17 1.54
C PRO A 164 -2.43 -33.97 0.26
N GLN A 165 -3.02 -35.18 0.19
CA GLN A 165 -3.08 -36.03 -1.01
C GLN A 165 -4.49 -35.90 -1.64
N GLY A 166 -4.58 -35.78 -2.96
CA GLY A 166 -5.81 -35.86 -3.71
C GLY A 166 -6.59 -34.56 -3.92
N GLU A 167 -7.93 -34.62 -3.87
CA GLU A 167 -8.85 -33.50 -4.17
C GLU A 167 -8.59 -32.21 -3.36
N ALA A 168 -7.94 -32.31 -2.21
CA ALA A 168 -7.49 -31.18 -1.40
C ALA A 168 -6.44 -30.31 -2.10
N ALA A 169 -5.72 -30.82 -3.09
CA ALA A 169 -4.68 -30.06 -3.80
C ALA A 169 -5.28 -29.00 -4.76
N GLN A 170 -6.44 -29.25 -5.37
CA GLN A 170 -7.12 -28.30 -6.24
C GLN A 170 -7.73 -27.14 -5.43
N ALA A 171 -8.41 -27.46 -4.32
CA ALA A 171 -8.98 -26.45 -3.43
C ALA A 171 -7.88 -25.54 -2.82
N ASP A 172 -6.70 -26.08 -2.53
CA ASP A 172 -5.56 -25.32 -2.04
C ASP A 172 -4.94 -24.41 -3.12
N SER A 173 -4.93 -24.85 -4.38
CA SER A 173 -4.47 -24.05 -5.52
C SER A 173 -5.39 -22.85 -5.77
N GLU A 174 -6.72 -23.07 -5.79
CA GLU A 174 -7.72 -22.02 -5.95
C GLU A 174 -7.64 -20.99 -4.81
N ARG A 175 -7.48 -21.45 -3.58
CA ARG A 175 -7.33 -20.58 -2.41
C ARG A 175 -6.05 -19.76 -2.48
N SER A 176 -4.94 -20.35 -2.92
CA SER A 176 -3.67 -19.65 -3.12
C SER A 176 -3.80 -18.56 -4.19
N GLN A 177 -4.50 -18.85 -5.29
CA GLN A 177 -4.79 -17.89 -6.35
C GLN A 177 -5.65 -16.73 -5.84
N GLN A 178 -6.73 -17.02 -5.09
CA GLN A 178 -7.59 -15.98 -4.50
C GLN A 178 -6.82 -15.04 -3.57
N VAL A 179 -5.88 -15.57 -2.77
CA VAL A 179 -5.00 -14.77 -1.90
C VAL A 179 -4.09 -13.88 -2.75
N SER A 180 -3.47 -14.43 -3.80
CA SER A 180 -2.61 -13.68 -4.72
C SER A 180 -3.37 -12.54 -5.40
N ASP A 181 -4.58 -12.82 -5.88
CA ASP A 181 -5.43 -11.84 -6.54
C ASP A 181 -5.90 -10.74 -5.58
N HIS A 182 -6.18 -11.10 -4.32
CA HIS A 182 -6.52 -10.12 -3.29
C HIS A 182 -5.34 -9.19 -2.97
N LEU A 183 -4.14 -9.75 -2.79
CA LEU A 183 -2.93 -8.97 -2.53
C LEU A 183 -2.59 -8.04 -3.70
N SER A 184 -2.72 -8.54 -4.94
CA SER A 184 -2.49 -7.75 -6.15
C SER A 184 -3.46 -6.57 -6.26
N ARG A 185 -4.76 -6.79 -5.99
CA ARG A 185 -5.77 -5.72 -5.95
C ARG A 185 -5.49 -4.70 -4.85
N THR A 186 -5.10 -5.17 -3.66
CA THR A 186 -4.76 -4.29 -2.54
C THR A 186 -3.53 -3.45 -2.87
N LEU A 187 -2.49 -4.04 -3.48
CA LEU A 187 -1.30 -3.34 -3.95
C LEU A 187 -1.67 -2.20 -4.93
N GLN A 188 -2.47 -2.50 -5.95
CA GLN A 188 -2.90 -1.51 -6.94
C GLN A 188 -3.73 -0.38 -6.31
N GLN A 189 -4.59 -0.70 -5.36
CA GLN A 189 -5.38 0.29 -4.62
C GLN A 189 -4.49 1.20 -3.77
N GLU A 190 -3.46 0.66 -3.10
CA GLU A 190 -2.53 1.47 -2.31
C GLU A 190 -1.66 2.38 -3.19
N ILE A 191 -1.18 1.87 -4.32
CA ILE A 191 -0.45 2.67 -5.32
C ILE A 191 -1.32 3.86 -5.79
N LYS A 192 -2.61 3.61 -6.06
CA LYS A 192 -3.55 4.66 -6.44
C LYS A 192 -3.74 5.69 -5.34
N VAL A 193 -3.94 5.27 -4.09
CA VAL A 193 -4.07 6.19 -2.94
C VAL A 193 -2.84 7.08 -2.79
N CYS A 194 -1.63 6.51 -2.98
CA CYS A 194 -0.39 7.30 -2.95
C CYS A 194 -0.34 8.34 -4.07
N SER A 195 -0.73 7.95 -5.30
CA SER A 195 -0.77 8.85 -6.46
C SER A 195 -1.76 9.99 -6.24
N ASP A 196 -2.98 9.67 -5.80
CA ASP A 196 -4.03 10.66 -5.53
C ASP A 196 -3.56 11.68 -4.47
N ALA A 197 -2.93 11.21 -3.37
CA ALA A 197 -2.41 12.08 -2.32
C ALA A 197 -1.20 12.92 -2.77
N ALA A 198 -0.33 12.40 -3.64
CA ALA A 198 0.79 13.13 -4.20
C ALA A 198 0.33 14.21 -5.20
N CYS A 199 -0.73 13.94 -5.97
CA CYS A 199 -1.34 14.94 -6.86
C CYS A 199 -2.00 16.10 -6.08
N HIS A 200 -2.61 15.81 -4.92
CA HIS A 200 -3.22 16.85 -4.08
C HIS A 200 -2.21 17.74 -3.37
N TYR A 201 -1.00 17.25 -3.14
CA TYR A 201 0.04 17.99 -2.45
C TYR A 201 1.43 17.60 -2.97
N SER A 202 2.11 18.55 -3.64
CA SER A 202 3.44 18.31 -4.21
C SER A 202 4.48 18.00 -3.14
N SER A 203 5.46 17.18 -3.47
CA SER A 203 6.51 16.69 -2.57
C SER A 203 5.96 16.07 -1.28
N ASN A 204 4.87 15.32 -1.40
CA ASN A 204 4.25 14.63 -0.27
C ASN A 204 5.10 13.43 0.17
N TYR A 205 6.10 13.69 1.01
CA TYR A 205 7.02 12.67 1.52
C TYR A 205 6.29 11.44 2.09
N ASN A 206 5.19 11.66 2.82
CA ASN A 206 4.46 10.54 3.45
C ASN A 206 3.82 9.61 2.42
N ALA A 207 3.23 10.15 1.35
CA ALA A 207 2.66 9.36 0.26
C ALA A 207 3.74 8.54 -0.46
N TRP A 208 4.86 9.16 -0.82
CA TRP A 208 5.96 8.47 -1.51
C TRP A 208 6.67 7.45 -0.62
N SER A 209 6.93 7.79 0.65
CA SER A 209 7.48 6.84 1.61
C SER A 209 6.56 5.64 1.86
N HIS A 210 5.24 5.86 1.85
CA HIS A 210 4.27 4.77 1.94
C HIS A 210 4.29 3.89 0.69
N ARG A 211 4.37 4.49 -0.51
CA ARG A 211 4.44 3.76 -1.78
C ARG A 211 5.68 2.88 -1.87
N ILE A 212 6.85 3.39 -1.45
CA ILE A 212 8.09 2.61 -1.33
C ILE A 212 7.85 1.40 -0.40
N TRP A 213 7.31 1.65 0.78
CA TRP A 213 7.04 0.60 1.77
C TRP A 213 6.10 -0.49 1.19
N VAL A 214 5.05 -0.08 0.48
CA VAL A 214 4.09 -1.00 -0.15
C VAL A 214 4.78 -1.90 -1.16
N LEU A 215 5.62 -1.36 -2.05
CA LEU A 215 6.36 -2.17 -3.02
C LEU A 215 7.33 -3.15 -2.34
N GLN A 216 8.09 -2.69 -1.36
CA GLN A 216 9.06 -3.53 -0.63
C GLN A 216 8.42 -4.71 0.11
N HIS A 217 7.16 -4.56 0.56
CA HIS A 217 6.50 -5.59 1.38
C HIS A 217 5.45 -6.40 0.62
N MET A 218 4.80 -5.83 -0.40
CA MET A 218 3.72 -6.48 -1.13
C MET A 218 4.10 -6.93 -2.54
N ALA A 219 5.13 -6.31 -3.15
CA ALA A 219 5.61 -6.65 -4.49
C ALA A 219 7.03 -7.24 -4.49
N LYS A 220 7.55 -7.64 -3.33
CA LYS A 220 8.92 -8.16 -3.19
C LYS A 220 9.18 -9.32 -4.15
N GLY A 221 10.27 -9.24 -4.94
CA GLY A 221 10.66 -10.23 -5.93
C GLY A 221 9.84 -10.21 -7.22
N ASN A 222 8.92 -9.25 -7.38
CA ASN A 222 8.14 -9.10 -8.61
C ASN A 222 8.74 -7.98 -9.49
N VAL A 223 9.79 -8.31 -10.23
CA VAL A 223 10.51 -7.39 -11.12
C VAL A 223 9.57 -6.67 -12.09
N LYS A 224 8.53 -7.37 -12.58
CA LYS A 224 7.56 -6.78 -13.52
C LYS A 224 6.84 -5.58 -12.90
N VAL A 225 6.40 -5.68 -11.62
CA VAL A 225 5.72 -4.58 -10.93
C VAL A 225 6.63 -3.35 -10.83
N PHE A 226 7.92 -3.54 -10.56
CA PHE A 226 8.89 -2.42 -10.51
C PHE A 226 9.10 -1.77 -11.88
N HIS A 227 9.14 -2.56 -12.95
CA HIS A 227 9.23 -2.04 -14.32
C HIS A 227 7.97 -1.27 -14.72
N ASP A 228 6.79 -1.80 -14.42
CA ASP A 228 5.51 -1.15 -14.71
C ASP A 228 5.41 0.19 -13.96
N GLU A 229 5.85 0.22 -12.69
CA GLU A 229 5.94 1.43 -11.87
C GLU A 229 6.92 2.45 -12.45
N LEU A 230 8.14 2.05 -12.82
CA LEU A 230 9.13 2.94 -13.41
C LEU A 230 8.61 3.56 -14.72
N SER A 231 7.91 2.77 -15.53
CA SER A 231 7.31 3.23 -16.78
C SER A 231 6.17 4.22 -16.54
N SER A 232 5.27 3.92 -15.61
CA SER A 232 4.13 4.80 -15.27
C SER A 232 4.59 6.14 -14.71
N MET A 233 5.68 6.13 -13.94
CA MET A 233 6.25 7.32 -13.33
C MET A 233 6.92 8.27 -14.33
N ARG A 234 7.24 7.82 -15.55
CA ARG A 234 7.82 8.71 -16.59
C ARG A 234 6.88 9.88 -16.89
N LEU A 235 5.62 9.59 -17.17
CA LEU A 235 4.62 10.62 -17.44
C LEU A 235 4.37 11.50 -16.19
N TRP A 236 4.30 10.87 -15.02
CA TRP A 236 4.03 11.59 -13.78
C TRP A 236 5.10 12.66 -13.47
N VAL A 237 6.39 12.30 -13.50
CA VAL A 237 7.48 13.26 -13.22
C VAL A 237 7.59 14.34 -14.31
N SER A 238 7.22 14.04 -15.56
CA SER A 238 7.20 15.03 -16.63
C SER A 238 6.15 16.14 -16.39
N MET A 239 5.06 15.82 -15.68
CA MET A 239 4.03 16.78 -15.27
C MET A 239 4.34 17.45 -13.93
N HIS A 240 5.25 16.89 -13.12
CA HIS A 240 5.56 17.34 -11.76
C HIS A 240 7.08 17.54 -11.57
N VAL A 241 7.70 18.30 -12.46
CA VAL A 241 9.17 18.48 -12.55
C VAL A 241 9.82 19.05 -11.29
N SER A 242 9.05 19.66 -10.40
CA SER A 242 9.52 20.20 -9.10
C SER A 242 9.29 19.25 -7.92
N ASP A 243 8.77 18.02 -8.15
CA ASP A 243 8.49 17.09 -7.07
C ASP A 243 9.71 16.22 -6.73
N HIS A 244 10.51 16.68 -5.77
CA HIS A 244 11.69 15.96 -5.30
C HIS A 244 11.39 14.54 -4.82
N SER A 245 10.23 14.34 -4.17
CA SER A 245 9.86 13.04 -3.62
C SER A 245 9.51 12.04 -4.72
N GLY A 246 8.89 12.47 -5.81
CA GLY A 246 8.61 11.66 -6.98
C GLY A 246 9.88 11.21 -7.71
N PHE A 247 10.87 12.10 -7.85
CA PHE A 247 12.18 11.73 -8.40
C PHE A 247 12.97 10.80 -7.47
N HIS A 248 12.93 11.02 -6.17
CA HIS A 248 13.51 10.08 -5.19
C HIS A 248 12.86 8.69 -5.29
N TYR A 249 11.55 8.62 -5.52
CA TYR A 249 10.87 7.35 -5.75
C TYR A 249 11.37 6.65 -7.02
N ARG A 250 11.65 7.37 -8.12
CA ARG A 250 12.27 6.79 -9.33
C ARG A 250 13.67 6.24 -9.05
N GLN A 251 14.50 6.95 -8.27
CA GLN A 251 15.82 6.44 -7.85
C GLN A 251 15.69 5.13 -7.07
N PHE A 252 14.70 5.03 -6.18
CA PHE A 252 14.39 3.79 -5.47
C PHE A 252 14.06 2.66 -6.44
N LEU A 253 13.16 2.87 -7.41
CA LEU A 253 12.79 1.86 -8.41
C LEU A 253 13.98 1.37 -9.24
N LEU A 254 14.80 2.29 -9.72
CA LEU A 254 16.03 1.95 -10.46
C LEU A 254 16.98 1.11 -9.61
N LYS A 255 17.20 1.50 -8.36
CA LYS A 255 18.06 0.77 -7.44
C LYS A 255 17.58 -0.67 -7.20
N GLU A 256 16.27 -0.86 -6.96
CA GLU A 256 15.70 -2.20 -6.77
C GLU A 256 15.83 -3.05 -8.04
N LEU A 257 15.50 -2.51 -9.21
CA LEU A 257 15.65 -3.22 -10.48
C LEU A 257 17.09 -3.64 -10.77
N ILE A 258 18.05 -2.76 -10.52
CA ILE A 258 19.47 -3.06 -10.69
C ILE A 258 19.91 -4.14 -9.70
N THR A 259 19.45 -4.05 -8.45
CA THR A 259 19.81 -5.04 -7.42
C THR A 259 19.29 -6.43 -7.77
N GLU A 260 18.05 -6.54 -8.26
CA GLU A 260 17.48 -7.83 -8.70
C GLU A 260 18.23 -8.41 -9.90
N LEU A 261 18.62 -7.58 -10.87
CA LEU A 261 19.42 -8.03 -12.03
C LEU A 261 20.81 -8.54 -11.64
N TYR A 262 21.41 -8.01 -10.55
CA TYR A 262 22.69 -8.52 -10.04
C TYR A 262 22.54 -9.77 -9.16
N GLN A 263 21.39 -10.00 -8.53
CA GLN A 263 21.17 -11.10 -7.61
C GLN A 263 20.59 -12.36 -8.26
N THR A 264 20.13 -12.29 -9.52
CA THR A 264 19.64 -13.46 -10.24
C THR A 264 20.81 -14.42 -10.48
N PRO A 265 20.91 -15.57 -9.77
CA PRO A 265 21.98 -16.54 -10.02
C PRO A 265 21.77 -17.14 -11.40
N PRO A 266 22.85 -17.51 -12.12
CA PRO A 266 22.72 -18.21 -13.38
C PRO A 266 21.85 -19.45 -13.19
N SER A 267 20.86 -19.64 -14.06
CA SER A 267 19.88 -20.73 -13.99
C SER A 267 20.61 -22.06 -14.04
N THR A 268 20.82 -22.69 -12.90
CA THR A 268 21.32 -24.06 -12.82
C THR A 268 20.21 -24.96 -13.38
N THR A 269 20.41 -25.46 -14.57
CA THR A 269 19.58 -26.50 -15.20
C THR A 269 19.47 -27.65 -14.24
N THR A 270 18.31 -27.83 -13.63
CA THR A 270 17.99 -28.98 -12.77
C THR A 270 17.93 -30.20 -13.65
N THR A 271 19.05 -30.93 -13.77
CA THR A 271 19.07 -32.28 -14.32
C THR A 271 18.27 -33.19 -13.39
N CYS A 272 17.15 -33.68 -13.89
CA CYS A 272 16.32 -34.70 -13.26
C CYS A 272 17.16 -35.93 -12.91
N SER A 273 17.44 -36.14 -11.63
CA SER A 273 17.96 -37.40 -11.12
C SER A 273 16.80 -38.39 -10.98
N SER A 274 16.65 -39.27 -11.96
CA SER A 274 15.86 -40.48 -11.86
C SER A 274 16.58 -41.46 -10.92
N GLN A 275 15.89 -41.84 -9.85
CA GLN A 275 16.27 -42.93 -8.96
C GLN A 275 16.26 -44.26 -9.70
N HIS A 276 17.36 -44.99 -9.63
CA HIS A 276 17.31 -46.47 -9.72
C HIS A 276 18.18 -47.05 -8.61
N GLN A 277 17.54 -47.95 -7.88
CA GLN A 277 18.08 -48.74 -6.80
C GLN A 277 18.94 -49.91 -7.31
N SER A 278 19.98 -50.18 -6.56
CA SER A 278 20.54 -51.45 -6.09
C SER A 278 21.30 -52.38 -7.01
N THR A 279 22.42 -52.74 -6.47
CA THR A 279 23.11 -54.02 -6.22
C THR A 279 24.30 -54.39 -7.08
N THR A 280 25.38 -54.66 -6.33
CA THR A 280 26.52 -55.60 -6.51
C THR A 280 27.66 -55.27 -7.48
N VAL A 281 28.82 -55.24 -6.89
CA VAL A 281 30.24 -55.15 -7.20
C VAL A 281 30.70 -56.31 -8.15
N PRO A 282 31.98 -56.36 -8.67
CA PRO A 282 32.82 -55.36 -9.34
C PRO A 282 33.36 -55.88 -10.70
N SER A 283 33.79 -55.04 -11.56
CA SER A 283 34.93 -55.34 -12.44
C SER A 283 35.51 -54.09 -13.11
N ILE A 284 36.81 -54.05 -13.08
CA ILE A 284 37.77 -53.12 -13.61
C ILE A 284 37.64 -52.99 -15.15
N SER A 285 37.54 -51.76 -15.68
CA SER A 285 38.28 -51.34 -16.87
C SER A 285 37.98 -49.92 -17.36
N LEU A 286 39.06 -49.11 -17.56
CA LEU A 286 39.26 -48.01 -18.49
C LEU A 286 38.55 -46.67 -18.26
N HIS A 287 39.18 -45.88 -17.41
CA HIS A 287 39.18 -44.46 -17.38
C HIS A 287 39.80 -43.90 -18.71
N HIS A 288 39.01 -43.19 -19.55
CA HIS A 288 39.52 -42.12 -20.43
C HIS A 288 38.42 -41.26 -21.13
N GLN A 289 37.12 -41.54 -20.95
CA GLN A 289 36.05 -40.73 -21.59
C GLN A 289 35.29 -39.82 -20.67
N SER A 290 35.38 -40.01 -19.36
CA SER A 290 34.60 -39.25 -18.36
C SER A 290 35.14 -37.82 -18.09
N HIS A 291 36.43 -37.58 -18.31
CA HIS A 291 37.06 -36.27 -18.03
C HIS A 291 36.77 -35.22 -19.08
N ASN A 292 36.54 -35.59 -20.33
CA ASN A 292 36.25 -34.65 -21.41
C ASN A 292 34.79 -34.18 -21.41
N GLN A 293 33.88 -34.97 -20.91
CA GLN A 293 32.46 -34.61 -20.85
C GLN A 293 32.20 -33.65 -19.67
N ALA A 294 32.80 -33.90 -18.50
CA ALA A 294 32.71 -33.00 -17.36
C ALA A 294 33.36 -31.62 -17.59
N ASN A 295 34.49 -31.58 -18.31
CA ASN A 295 35.11 -30.32 -18.70
C ASN A 295 34.33 -29.54 -19.76
N ARG A 296 33.57 -30.23 -20.64
CA ARG A 296 32.72 -29.61 -21.62
C ARG A 296 31.46 -29.04 -21.00
N GLU A 297 30.82 -29.76 -20.10
CA GLU A 297 29.67 -29.30 -19.34
C GLU A 297 30.02 -28.09 -18.41
N LEU A 298 31.21 -28.09 -17.80
CA LEU A 298 31.71 -26.95 -17.02
C LEU A 298 31.97 -25.71 -17.94
N SER A 299 32.54 -25.89 -19.12
CA SER A 299 32.80 -24.79 -20.05
C SER A 299 31.53 -24.23 -20.66
N GLU A 300 30.51 -25.07 -20.93
CA GLU A 300 29.19 -24.65 -21.41
C GLU A 300 28.41 -23.92 -20.33
N ALA A 301 28.49 -24.34 -19.05
CA ALA A 301 27.89 -23.64 -17.91
C ALA A 301 28.57 -22.29 -17.62
N GLU A 302 29.88 -22.21 -17.74
CA GLU A 302 30.64 -20.95 -17.64
C GLU A 302 30.29 -19.96 -18.77
N ALA A 303 30.17 -20.44 -20.00
CA ALA A 303 29.78 -19.61 -21.16
C ALA A 303 28.33 -19.11 -21.03
N ALA A 304 27.40 -19.97 -20.61
CA ALA A 304 26.01 -19.57 -20.35
C ALA A 304 25.90 -18.51 -19.18
N GLY A 305 26.71 -18.69 -18.15
CA GLY A 305 26.78 -17.69 -17.05
C GLY A 305 27.39 -16.36 -17.51
N GLU A 306 28.30 -16.35 -18.46
CA GLU A 306 28.88 -15.13 -19.01
C GLU A 306 27.87 -14.40 -19.94
N GLU A 307 27.11 -15.14 -20.76
CA GLU A 307 26.06 -14.58 -21.62
C GLU A 307 24.94 -13.96 -20.77
N GLU A 308 24.53 -14.62 -19.69
CA GLU A 308 23.48 -14.10 -18.78
C GLU A 308 23.95 -12.85 -18.04
N ARG A 309 25.19 -12.80 -17.58
CA ARG A 309 25.82 -11.59 -17.02
C ARG A 309 25.88 -10.46 -18.03
N GLN A 310 26.26 -10.76 -19.27
CA GLN A 310 26.34 -9.78 -20.37
C GLN A 310 24.94 -9.21 -20.68
N LEU A 311 23.90 -10.05 -20.70
CA LEU A 311 22.51 -9.64 -20.90
C LEU A 311 22.03 -8.75 -19.76
N SER A 312 22.31 -9.12 -18.50
CA SER A 312 22.00 -8.31 -17.32
C SER A 312 22.68 -6.95 -17.36
N PHE A 313 23.98 -6.91 -17.73
CA PHE A 313 24.73 -5.67 -17.84
C PHE A 313 24.18 -4.76 -18.96
N THR A 314 23.79 -5.33 -20.08
CA THR A 314 23.14 -4.59 -21.19
C THR A 314 21.81 -3.99 -20.76
N THR A 315 21.02 -4.74 -20.01
CA THR A 315 19.72 -4.27 -19.47
C THR A 315 19.90 -3.14 -18.46
N ILE A 316 20.88 -3.24 -17.56
CA ILE A 316 21.22 -2.17 -16.62
C ILE A 316 21.67 -0.91 -17.35
N PHE A 317 22.53 -1.05 -18.36
CA PHE A 317 22.97 0.09 -19.17
C PHE A 317 21.79 0.76 -19.89
N GLN A 318 20.85 -0.01 -20.42
CA GLN A 318 19.64 0.51 -21.05
C GLN A 318 18.76 1.28 -20.06
N LEU A 319 18.58 0.79 -18.83
CA LEU A 319 17.83 1.51 -17.79
C LEU A 319 18.46 2.87 -17.47
N PHE A 320 19.77 2.92 -17.27
CA PHE A 320 20.47 4.18 -17.05
C PHE A 320 20.38 5.13 -18.24
N HIS A 321 20.54 4.60 -19.45
CA HIS A 321 20.44 5.41 -20.66
C HIS A 321 19.07 6.05 -20.81
N GLN A 322 17.99 5.29 -20.62
CA GLN A 322 16.61 5.80 -20.65
C GLN A 322 16.35 6.86 -19.58
N GLU A 323 16.93 6.70 -18.39
CA GLU A 323 16.78 7.69 -17.32
C GLU A 323 17.56 8.98 -17.61
N MET A 324 18.76 8.86 -18.17
CA MET A 324 19.56 10.01 -18.58
C MET A 324 18.92 10.78 -19.75
N GLU A 325 18.30 10.08 -20.70
CA GLU A 325 17.51 10.71 -21.77
C GLU A 325 16.31 11.47 -21.18
N LEU A 326 15.51 10.83 -20.30
CA LEU A 326 14.41 11.49 -19.63
C LEU A 326 14.85 12.77 -18.90
N CYS A 327 15.93 12.69 -18.12
CA CYS A 327 16.46 13.85 -17.41
C CYS A 327 16.91 14.95 -18.37
N SER A 328 17.60 14.59 -19.45
CA SER A 328 18.09 15.55 -20.43
C SER A 328 16.96 16.26 -21.16
N ASP A 329 15.92 15.52 -21.56
CA ASP A 329 14.72 16.07 -22.19
C ASP A 329 13.99 17.06 -21.24
N LEU A 330 13.82 16.67 -19.97
CA LEU A 330 13.16 17.51 -18.98
C LEU A 330 13.99 18.75 -18.63
N ILE A 331 15.31 18.64 -18.51
CA ILE A 331 16.20 19.79 -18.27
C ILE A 331 16.16 20.77 -19.44
N GLN A 332 16.10 20.27 -20.67
CA GLN A 332 15.98 21.10 -21.86
C GLN A 332 14.63 21.83 -21.90
N ALA A 333 13.55 21.14 -21.54
CA ALA A 333 12.20 21.73 -21.49
C ALA A 333 12.00 22.67 -20.30
N PHE A 334 12.64 22.40 -19.16
CA PHE A 334 12.47 23.09 -17.89
C PHE A 334 13.84 23.41 -17.22
N PRO A 335 14.66 24.31 -17.79
CA PRO A 335 16.07 24.49 -17.39
C PRO A 335 16.29 25.01 -15.98
N GLY A 336 15.27 25.62 -15.34
CA GLY A 336 15.36 26.23 -14.01
C GLY A 336 15.01 25.33 -12.83
N HIS A 337 14.71 24.05 -13.07
CA HIS A 337 14.25 23.15 -11.99
C HIS A 337 15.40 22.35 -11.37
N GLU A 338 15.78 22.72 -10.13
CA GLU A 338 16.86 22.07 -9.34
C GLU A 338 16.65 20.56 -9.18
N THR A 339 15.41 20.12 -9.02
CA THR A 339 15.04 18.72 -8.86
C THR A 339 15.60 17.83 -9.96
N LEU A 340 15.57 18.31 -11.21
CA LEU A 340 16.04 17.56 -12.38
C LEU A 340 17.56 17.39 -12.37
N TRP A 341 18.29 18.41 -11.94
CA TRP A 341 19.75 18.37 -11.80
C TRP A 341 20.19 17.46 -10.64
N SER A 342 19.43 17.47 -9.56
CA SER A 342 19.70 16.61 -8.40
C SER A 342 19.41 15.13 -8.68
N HIS A 343 18.49 14.83 -9.59
CA HIS A 343 18.15 13.45 -9.97
C HIS A 343 19.14 12.88 -10.98
N ARG A 344 19.64 13.67 -11.91
CA ARG A 344 20.60 13.27 -12.96
C ARG A 344 21.92 12.77 -12.37
#